data_bc124ea6ebece742664abcf1aecef683
#
_entry.id   bc124ea6ebece742664abcf1aecef683
#
_cell.length_a   1.000
_cell.length_b   1.000
_cell.length_c   1.000
_cell.angle_alpha   90.00
_cell.angle_beta   90.00
_cell.angle_gamma   90.00
#
_symmetry.space_group_name_H-M   'P 1'
#
loop_
_entity.id
_entity.type
_entity.pdbx_description
1 polymer ?
#
loop_
_entity_poly.entity_id
_entity_poly.type
_entity_poly.pdbx_seq_one_letter_code
_entity_poly.pdbx_strand_id
1 'polypeptide(L)'
;IHDGAYARAHGHRGICSESEWGPIARDLRLAKETGCAYHVCHVSTKESVALIRAAKRRGVDVTCETAPHYLTFTDEDLQEDGRFKMNPPLRAREDRDALIEGLLDGTIDMLVTDHAPHSREEKARGLEKSAMGVVGLETSFAASYTALVQTGILPLGKLVDLMHGAPMRRFGCGTELAEGQPADLTAFDLTKTYTVDPETFLTMGRATPFAGRALTGVCKLTMIGGEPVWKEETL
;
A
#
# COMPACT_ATOMS: atom_id res chain seq x y z
N ILE A 1 -9.12 -10.47 9.24
CA ILE A 1 -8.19 -10.42 10.38
C ILE A 1 -7.16 -11.52 10.16
N HIS A 2 -5.88 -11.26 10.41
CA HIS A 2 -4.83 -12.28 10.36
C HIS A 2 -5.10 -13.42 11.36
N ASP A 3 -4.83 -14.68 10.98
CA ASP A 3 -4.84 -15.82 11.90
C ASP A 3 -3.58 -15.79 12.79
N GLY A 4 -3.55 -14.81 13.67
CA GLY A 4 -2.43 -14.47 14.54
C GLY A 4 -2.82 -14.42 16.01
N ALA A 5 -1.96 -13.80 16.81
CA ALA A 5 -2.15 -13.69 18.26
C ALA A 5 -3.41 -12.90 18.62
N TYR A 6 -3.67 -11.80 17.90
CA TYR A 6 -4.84 -10.96 18.14
C TYR A 6 -6.16 -11.72 17.91
N ALA A 7 -6.29 -12.39 16.76
CA ALA A 7 -7.51 -13.16 16.44
C ALA A 7 -7.80 -14.23 17.49
N ARG A 8 -6.77 -14.98 17.91
CA ARG A 8 -6.93 -16.01 18.96
C ARG A 8 -7.32 -15.42 20.31
N ALA A 9 -6.71 -14.30 20.71
CA ALA A 9 -6.99 -13.65 21.99
C ALA A 9 -8.41 -13.07 22.08
N HIS A 10 -8.98 -12.64 20.94
CA HIS A 10 -10.31 -12.01 20.87
C HIS A 10 -11.40 -12.93 20.29
N GLY A 11 -11.09 -14.19 20.01
CA GLY A 11 -12.05 -15.16 19.50
C GLY A 11 -12.53 -14.91 18.06
N HIS A 12 -11.72 -14.21 17.26
CA HIS A 12 -12.04 -13.92 15.87
C HIS A 12 -11.63 -15.07 14.93
N ARG A 13 -12.39 -15.22 13.85
CA ARG A 13 -12.00 -16.10 12.75
C ARG A 13 -10.85 -15.50 11.98
N GLY A 14 -9.68 -16.16 12.01
CA GLY A 14 -8.49 -15.71 11.28
C GLY A 14 -8.51 -16.07 9.79
N ILE A 15 -7.74 -15.31 9.01
CA ILE A 15 -7.40 -15.57 7.60
C ILE A 15 -5.95 -16.04 7.57
N CYS A 16 -5.72 -17.30 7.24
CA CYS A 16 -4.39 -17.88 7.21
C CYS A 16 -3.51 -17.26 6.11
N SER A 17 -2.19 -17.25 6.32
CA SER A 17 -1.24 -16.75 5.31
C SER A 17 -1.26 -17.58 4.03
N GLU A 18 -1.55 -18.88 4.12
CA GLU A 18 -1.64 -19.78 2.97
C GLU A 18 -2.71 -19.38 1.95
N SER A 19 -3.79 -18.70 2.39
CA SER A 19 -4.81 -18.17 1.49
C SER A 19 -4.27 -17.11 0.51
N GLU A 20 -3.13 -16.50 0.80
CA GLU A 20 -2.42 -15.58 -0.09
C GLU A 20 -1.29 -16.30 -0.84
N TRP A 21 -0.31 -16.88 -0.14
CA TRP A 21 0.86 -17.43 -0.79
C TRP A 21 0.59 -18.71 -1.58
N GLY A 22 -0.42 -19.50 -1.24
CA GLY A 22 -0.78 -20.72 -1.97
C GLY A 22 -1.19 -20.46 -3.42
N PRO A 23 -2.20 -19.59 -3.70
CA PRO A 23 -2.50 -19.13 -5.06
C PRO A 23 -1.30 -18.52 -5.78
N ILE A 24 -0.50 -17.68 -5.11
CA ILE A 24 0.70 -17.07 -5.70
C ILE A 24 1.69 -18.15 -6.16
N ALA A 25 1.94 -19.17 -5.34
CA ALA A 25 2.84 -20.28 -5.71
C ALA A 25 2.36 -21.03 -6.96
N ARG A 26 1.04 -21.28 -7.06
CA ARG A 26 0.42 -21.87 -8.25
C ARG A 26 0.60 -21.00 -9.48
N ASP A 27 0.28 -19.71 -9.36
CA ASP A 27 0.26 -18.78 -10.49
C ASP A 27 1.68 -18.44 -10.98
N LEU A 28 2.67 -18.37 -10.10
CA LEU A 28 4.08 -18.26 -10.48
C LEU A 28 4.57 -19.48 -11.29
N ARG A 29 4.09 -20.68 -10.95
CA ARG A 29 4.39 -21.88 -11.74
C ARG A 29 3.76 -21.78 -13.13
N LEU A 30 2.48 -21.39 -13.20
CA LEU A 30 1.76 -21.23 -14.48
C LEU A 30 2.40 -20.14 -15.34
N ALA A 31 2.77 -18.99 -14.76
CA ALA A 31 3.47 -17.93 -15.47
C ALA A 31 4.79 -18.42 -16.06
N LYS A 32 5.55 -19.23 -15.31
CA LYS A 32 6.78 -19.84 -15.81
C LYS A 32 6.53 -20.83 -16.96
N GLU A 33 5.52 -21.68 -16.85
CA GLU A 33 5.19 -22.71 -17.84
C GLU A 33 4.65 -22.12 -19.15
N THR A 34 3.90 -21.01 -19.05
CA THR A 34 3.26 -20.37 -20.21
C THR A 34 4.05 -19.22 -20.80
N GLY A 35 5.03 -18.66 -20.06
CA GLY A 35 5.73 -17.42 -20.43
C GLY A 35 4.85 -16.17 -20.26
N CYS A 36 3.71 -16.25 -19.59
CA CYS A 36 2.83 -15.14 -19.36
C CYS A 36 3.42 -14.18 -18.32
N ALA A 37 3.31 -12.88 -18.58
CA ALA A 37 3.61 -11.86 -17.58
C ALA A 37 2.60 -11.91 -16.42
N TYR A 38 3.09 -11.83 -15.18
CA TYR A 38 2.26 -11.90 -13.99
C TYR A 38 2.51 -10.68 -13.08
N HIS A 39 1.45 -10.14 -12.49
CA HIS A 39 1.56 -9.11 -11.47
C HIS A 39 0.78 -9.53 -10.23
N VAL A 40 1.43 -9.48 -9.05
CA VAL A 40 0.85 -9.87 -7.78
C VAL A 40 0.44 -8.62 -7.01
N CYS A 41 -0.88 -8.44 -6.83
CA CYS A 41 -1.43 -7.30 -6.11
C CYS A 41 -1.28 -7.46 -4.59
N HIS A 42 -1.13 -6.32 -3.87
CA HIS A 42 -1.23 -6.14 -2.42
C HIS A 42 -0.62 -7.27 -1.57
N VAL A 43 0.64 -7.63 -1.85
CA VAL A 43 1.37 -8.66 -1.09
C VAL A 43 1.47 -8.27 0.38
N SER A 44 1.15 -9.20 1.28
CA SER A 44 1.13 -8.99 2.72
C SER A 44 1.92 -10.02 3.54
N THR A 45 2.34 -11.17 2.96
CA THR A 45 2.99 -12.25 3.70
C THR A 45 4.45 -12.45 3.32
N LYS A 46 5.28 -12.84 4.28
CA LYS A 46 6.70 -13.16 4.07
C LYS A 46 6.92 -14.32 3.10
N GLU A 47 6.02 -15.30 3.12
CA GLU A 47 6.07 -16.44 2.20
C GLU A 47 5.85 -15.99 0.76
N SER A 48 4.91 -15.07 0.51
CA SER A 48 4.69 -14.48 -0.81
C SER A 48 5.94 -13.74 -1.31
N VAL A 49 6.57 -12.94 -0.46
CA VAL A 49 7.84 -12.26 -0.80
C VAL A 49 8.91 -13.27 -1.17
N ALA A 50 9.09 -14.33 -0.39
CA ALA A 50 10.08 -15.38 -0.66
C ALA A 50 9.83 -16.11 -1.99
N LEU A 51 8.56 -16.44 -2.28
CA LEU A 51 8.16 -17.10 -3.53
C LEU A 51 8.41 -16.21 -4.75
N ILE A 52 8.03 -14.93 -4.69
CA ILE A 52 8.23 -13.97 -5.78
C ILE A 52 9.72 -13.72 -6.00
N ARG A 53 10.50 -13.54 -4.93
CA ARG A 53 11.97 -13.41 -5.01
C ARG A 53 12.60 -14.60 -5.72
N ALA A 54 12.19 -15.81 -5.37
CA ALA A 54 12.69 -17.02 -5.99
C ALA A 54 12.26 -17.15 -7.47
N ALA A 55 11.05 -16.71 -7.83
CA ALA A 55 10.55 -16.71 -9.19
C ALA A 55 11.32 -15.71 -10.08
N LYS A 56 11.54 -14.49 -9.61
CA LYS A 56 12.37 -13.47 -10.30
C LYS A 56 13.77 -13.97 -10.58
N ARG A 57 14.44 -14.61 -9.60
CA ARG A 57 15.77 -15.21 -9.79
C ARG A 57 15.80 -16.31 -10.83
N ARG A 58 14.67 -16.95 -11.12
CA ARG A 58 14.53 -17.98 -12.17
C ARG A 58 14.08 -17.41 -13.51
N GLY A 59 14.03 -16.06 -13.65
CA GLY A 59 13.66 -15.38 -14.87
C GLY A 59 12.18 -15.40 -15.22
N VAL A 60 11.30 -15.64 -14.24
CA VAL A 60 9.84 -15.49 -14.42
C VAL A 60 9.54 -14.00 -14.57
N ASP A 61 8.77 -13.62 -15.59
CA ASP A 61 8.29 -12.23 -15.76
C ASP A 61 7.19 -11.95 -14.74
N VAL A 62 7.61 -11.63 -13.53
CA VAL A 62 6.71 -11.29 -12.42
C VAL A 62 7.09 -9.97 -11.77
N THR A 63 6.07 -9.16 -11.49
CA THR A 63 6.17 -7.98 -10.63
C THR A 63 5.15 -8.10 -9.49
N CYS A 64 5.34 -7.34 -8.43
CA CYS A 64 4.41 -7.30 -7.31
C CYS A 64 4.39 -5.94 -6.63
N GLU A 65 3.35 -5.75 -5.82
CA GLU A 65 3.13 -4.53 -5.08
C GLU A 65 2.69 -4.79 -3.64
N THR A 66 2.86 -3.80 -2.79
CA THR A 66 2.33 -3.77 -1.43
C THR A 66 1.76 -2.38 -1.13
N ALA A 67 1.16 -2.18 0.05
CA ALA A 67 0.52 -0.92 0.41
C ALA A 67 1.10 -0.32 1.70
N PRO A 68 1.01 1.01 1.90
CA PRO A 68 1.58 1.70 3.06
C PRO A 68 1.10 1.17 4.40
N HIS A 69 -0.15 0.70 4.48
CA HIS A 69 -0.70 0.15 5.72
C HIS A 69 -0.03 -1.16 6.13
N TYR A 70 0.39 -2.02 5.20
CA TYR A 70 1.15 -3.25 5.49
C TYR A 70 2.59 -2.97 5.93
N LEU A 71 3.13 -1.80 5.59
CA LEU A 71 4.49 -1.38 5.96
C LEU A 71 4.53 -0.63 7.31
N THR A 72 3.37 -0.13 7.75
CA THR A 72 3.25 0.70 8.95
C THR A 72 2.67 -0.06 10.14
N PHE A 73 1.67 -0.91 9.88
CA PHE A 73 0.91 -1.60 10.92
C PHE A 73 1.13 -3.12 10.89
N THR A 74 0.89 -3.74 12.02
CA THR A 74 0.87 -5.19 12.22
C THR A 74 -0.45 -5.61 12.89
N ASP A 75 -0.66 -6.89 13.12
CA ASP A 75 -1.81 -7.38 13.88
C ASP A 75 -1.78 -6.96 15.36
N GLU A 76 -0.64 -6.48 15.87
CA GLU A 76 -0.52 -5.89 17.20
C GLU A 76 -1.21 -4.51 17.31
N ASP A 77 -1.40 -3.82 16.18
CA ASP A 77 -2.05 -2.50 16.11
C ASP A 77 -3.58 -2.58 15.98
N LEU A 78 -4.14 -3.78 15.83
CA LEU A 78 -5.56 -3.99 15.62
C LEU A 78 -6.40 -3.46 16.79
N GLN A 79 -7.57 -2.94 16.46
CA GLN A 79 -8.60 -2.51 17.40
C GLN A 79 -9.94 -3.08 16.94
N GLU A 80 -10.93 -3.17 17.84
CA GLU A 80 -12.30 -3.63 17.54
C GLU A 80 -13.08 -2.61 16.69
N ASP A 81 -12.44 -2.09 15.67
CA ASP A 81 -12.92 -1.03 14.79
C ASP A 81 -12.74 -1.42 13.31
N GLY A 82 -13.79 -1.21 12.52
CA GLY A 82 -13.78 -1.53 11.09
C GLY A 82 -12.71 -0.81 10.27
N ARG A 83 -12.12 0.28 10.77
CA ARG A 83 -11.01 0.98 10.11
C ARG A 83 -9.73 0.13 9.98
N PHE A 84 -9.65 -0.98 10.71
CA PHE A 84 -8.56 -1.96 10.61
C PHE A 84 -8.94 -3.21 9.79
N LYS A 85 -10.15 -3.21 9.18
CA LYS A 85 -10.64 -4.32 8.37
C LYS A 85 -10.32 -4.10 6.89
N MET A 86 -9.35 -4.86 6.37
CA MET A 86 -8.97 -4.90 4.95
C MET A 86 -8.64 -6.34 4.53
N ASN A 87 -8.49 -6.58 3.24
CA ASN A 87 -8.05 -7.85 2.68
C ASN A 87 -7.03 -7.60 1.56
N PRO A 88 -5.81 -8.14 1.70
CA PRO A 88 -5.27 -8.95 2.81
C PRO A 88 -5.36 -8.25 4.18
N PRO A 89 -5.41 -9.01 5.29
CA PRO A 89 -5.39 -8.42 6.62
C PRO A 89 -4.00 -7.92 7.00
N LEU A 90 -3.92 -7.00 7.98
CA LEU A 90 -2.66 -6.68 8.64
C LEU A 90 -2.07 -7.94 9.26
N ARG A 91 -0.82 -8.24 8.95
CA ARG A 91 -0.11 -9.47 9.34
C ARG A 91 0.79 -9.26 10.55
N ALA A 92 1.51 -10.29 10.94
CA ALA A 92 2.48 -10.24 12.01
C ALA A 92 3.69 -9.33 11.65
N ARG A 93 4.49 -8.99 12.66
CA ARG A 93 5.69 -8.16 12.51
C ARG A 93 6.69 -8.73 11.49
N GLU A 94 6.88 -10.05 11.49
CA GLU A 94 7.80 -10.74 10.57
C GLU A 94 7.36 -10.60 9.11
N ASP A 95 6.06 -10.53 8.86
CA ASP A 95 5.53 -10.29 7.51
C ASP A 95 5.83 -8.87 7.06
N ARG A 96 5.55 -7.86 7.91
CA ARG A 96 5.89 -6.46 7.63
C ARG A 96 7.38 -6.29 7.36
N ASP A 97 8.23 -6.88 8.19
CA ASP A 97 9.68 -6.75 8.06
C ASP A 97 10.17 -7.39 6.75
N ALA A 98 9.59 -8.53 6.33
CA ALA A 98 9.87 -9.15 5.04
C ALA A 98 9.40 -8.30 3.85
N LEU A 99 8.29 -7.55 3.97
CA LEU A 99 7.87 -6.59 2.95
C LEU A 99 8.90 -5.45 2.81
N ILE A 100 9.39 -4.92 3.93
CA ILE A 100 10.41 -3.87 3.93
C ILE A 100 11.71 -4.39 3.28
N GLU A 101 12.16 -5.60 3.62
CA GLU A 101 13.30 -6.24 2.95
C GLU A 101 13.05 -6.41 1.45
N GLY A 102 11.83 -6.78 1.06
CA GLY A 102 11.44 -6.92 -0.34
C GLY A 102 11.48 -5.60 -1.13
N LEU A 103 11.19 -4.46 -0.49
CA LEU A 103 11.38 -3.13 -1.10
C LEU A 103 12.86 -2.77 -1.26
N LEU A 104 13.69 -3.14 -0.28
CA LEU A 104 15.12 -2.85 -0.28
C LEU A 104 15.87 -3.65 -1.34
N ASP A 105 15.58 -4.94 -1.48
CA ASP A 105 16.25 -5.83 -2.42
C ASP A 105 15.64 -5.85 -3.83
N GLY A 106 14.53 -5.11 -4.06
CA GLY A 106 13.85 -5.02 -5.35
C GLY A 106 12.94 -6.21 -5.67
N THR A 107 12.63 -7.06 -4.68
CA THR A 107 11.61 -8.10 -4.85
C THR A 107 10.23 -7.50 -5.02
N ILE A 108 9.89 -6.47 -4.22
CA ILE A 108 8.65 -5.70 -4.36
C ILE A 108 8.95 -4.49 -5.25
N ASP A 109 8.19 -4.37 -6.33
CA ASP A 109 8.42 -3.40 -7.41
C ASP A 109 7.70 -2.08 -7.16
N MET A 110 6.53 -2.10 -6.52
CA MET A 110 5.62 -0.95 -6.45
C MET A 110 4.99 -0.77 -5.09
N LEU A 111 4.63 0.49 -4.79
CA LEU A 111 3.76 0.87 -3.68
C LEU A 111 2.45 1.41 -4.25
N VAL A 112 1.35 0.80 -3.82
CA VAL A 112 -0.02 1.15 -4.24
C VAL A 112 -0.89 1.46 -3.04
N THR A 113 -2.08 1.98 -3.28
CA THR A 113 -2.95 2.44 -2.19
C THR A 113 -3.88 1.36 -1.65
N ASP A 114 -4.26 0.40 -2.50
CA ASP A 114 -5.39 -0.52 -2.26
C ASP A 114 -6.63 0.23 -1.76
N HIS A 115 -6.95 1.37 -2.43
CA HIS A 115 -8.03 2.26 -2.03
C HIS A 115 -9.40 1.61 -2.25
N ALA A 116 -10.01 1.14 -1.17
CA ALA A 116 -11.30 0.44 -1.19
C ALA A 116 -12.29 1.11 -0.20
N PRO A 117 -12.94 2.22 -0.62
CA PRO A 117 -13.88 2.96 0.23
C PRO A 117 -15.19 2.18 0.46
N HIS A 118 -15.68 2.26 1.69
CA HIS A 118 -16.98 1.72 2.10
C HIS A 118 -17.75 2.77 2.89
N SER A 119 -19.07 2.61 2.96
CA SER A 119 -19.93 3.50 3.75
C SER A 119 -19.66 3.43 5.26
N ARG A 120 -20.10 4.45 5.99
CA ARG A 120 -20.00 4.45 7.47
C ARG A 120 -20.72 3.25 8.08
N GLU A 121 -21.89 2.91 7.55
CA GLU A 121 -22.71 1.79 8.02
C GLU A 121 -22.01 0.45 7.83
N GLU A 122 -21.34 0.26 6.70
CA GLU A 122 -20.56 -0.95 6.43
C GLU A 122 -19.32 -1.05 7.31
N LYS A 123 -18.72 0.07 7.68
CA LYS A 123 -17.51 0.13 8.54
C LYS A 123 -17.82 0.23 10.04
N ALA A 124 -19.07 0.52 10.43
CA ALA A 124 -19.50 0.63 11.84
C ALA A 124 -19.85 -0.72 12.51
N ARG A 125 -19.56 -1.86 11.85
CA ARG A 125 -19.95 -3.20 12.32
C ARG A 125 -18.85 -3.90 13.15
N GLY A 126 -17.89 -3.13 13.64
CA GLY A 126 -16.73 -3.65 14.37
C GLY A 126 -15.71 -4.33 13.45
N LEU A 127 -14.62 -4.83 14.01
CA LEU A 127 -13.52 -5.40 13.26
C LEU A 127 -13.94 -6.63 12.43
N GLU A 128 -14.74 -7.53 13.01
CA GLU A 128 -15.06 -8.80 12.36
C GLU A 128 -16.11 -8.68 11.25
N LYS A 129 -17.14 -7.84 11.45
CA LYS A 129 -18.32 -7.80 10.58
C LYS A 129 -18.31 -6.66 9.57
N SER A 130 -17.38 -5.72 9.67
CA SER A 130 -17.23 -4.63 8.70
C SER A 130 -16.82 -5.16 7.32
N ALA A 131 -17.17 -4.41 6.27
CA ALA A 131 -16.68 -4.65 4.94
C ALA A 131 -15.14 -4.55 4.88
N MET A 132 -14.50 -5.35 4.03
CA MET A 132 -13.06 -5.38 3.84
C MET A 132 -12.64 -4.27 2.89
N GLY A 133 -11.83 -3.33 3.36
CA GLY A 133 -11.29 -2.22 2.59
C GLY A 133 -11.12 -0.97 3.43
N VAL A 134 -10.10 -0.19 3.09
CA VAL A 134 -9.78 1.09 3.71
C VAL A 134 -9.45 2.13 2.63
N VAL A 135 -9.55 3.41 2.97
CA VAL A 135 -9.13 4.47 2.05
C VAL A 135 -7.63 4.72 2.19
N GLY A 136 -6.95 4.99 1.09
CA GLY A 136 -5.50 5.15 1.05
C GLY A 136 -4.98 6.24 0.11
N LEU A 137 -5.79 6.75 -0.86
CA LEU A 137 -5.31 7.70 -1.87
C LEU A 137 -4.69 8.96 -1.25
N GLU A 138 -5.35 9.57 -0.28
CA GLU A 138 -4.93 10.85 0.29
C GLU A 138 -3.84 10.74 1.36
N THR A 139 -3.53 9.51 1.81
CA THR A 139 -2.51 9.26 2.84
C THR A 139 -1.28 8.49 2.32
N SER A 140 -1.35 7.89 1.13
CA SER A 140 -0.35 6.92 0.66
C SER A 140 1.07 7.48 0.61
N PHE A 141 1.26 8.67 0.01
CA PHE A 141 2.58 9.28 -0.07
C PHE A 141 3.09 9.66 1.32
N ALA A 142 2.31 10.40 2.10
CA ALA A 142 2.70 10.87 3.42
C ALA A 142 2.99 9.71 4.40
N ALA A 143 2.17 8.65 4.37
CA ALA A 143 2.38 7.45 5.17
C ALA A 143 3.68 6.74 4.79
N SER A 144 3.93 6.54 3.49
CA SER A 144 5.16 5.91 2.99
C SER A 144 6.38 6.77 3.27
N TYR A 145 6.30 8.08 3.05
CA TYR A 145 7.37 9.01 3.34
C TYR A 145 7.75 9.01 4.83
N THR A 146 6.76 9.10 5.70
CA THR A 146 6.95 9.09 7.15
C THR A 146 7.55 7.77 7.64
N ALA A 147 7.00 6.64 7.17
CA ALA A 147 7.42 5.32 7.64
C ALA A 147 8.77 4.86 7.07
N LEU A 148 9.10 5.24 5.84
CA LEU A 148 10.24 4.65 5.12
C LEU A 148 11.37 5.67 4.87
N VAL A 149 11.04 6.92 4.50
CA VAL A 149 12.07 7.90 4.13
C VAL A 149 12.57 8.67 5.35
N GLN A 150 11.69 9.20 6.19
CA GLN A 150 12.08 9.91 7.40
C GLN A 150 12.83 9.01 8.40
N THR A 151 12.55 7.72 8.41
CA THR A 151 13.26 6.73 9.23
C THR A 151 14.59 6.28 8.63
N GLY A 152 14.92 6.71 7.40
CA GLY A 152 16.14 6.33 6.71
C GLY A 152 16.14 4.92 6.11
N ILE A 153 15.00 4.25 6.05
CA ILE A 153 14.87 2.90 5.45
C ILE A 153 15.05 2.97 3.94
N LEU A 154 14.40 3.95 3.27
CA LEU A 154 14.51 4.17 1.83
C LEU A 154 14.92 5.61 1.51
N PRO A 155 15.71 5.86 0.45
CA PRO A 155 15.88 7.20 -0.09
C PRO A 155 14.60 7.66 -0.80
N LEU A 156 14.35 8.98 -0.81
CA LEU A 156 13.17 9.58 -1.45
C LEU A 156 13.02 9.18 -2.92
N GLY A 157 14.12 9.19 -3.68
CA GLY A 157 14.09 8.79 -5.10
C GLY A 157 13.59 7.35 -5.32
N LYS A 158 13.91 6.44 -4.38
CA LYS A 158 13.38 5.07 -4.44
C LYS A 158 11.88 5.03 -4.14
N LEU A 159 11.40 5.82 -3.19
CA LEU A 159 9.95 5.94 -2.92
C LEU A 159 9.20 6.45 -4.16
N VAL A 160 9.72 7.49 -4.82
CA VAL A 160 9.13 8.02 -6.07
C VAL A 160 9.13 6.97 -7.16
N ASP A 161 10.22 6.22 -7.33
CA ASP A 161 10.27 5.13 -8.32
C ASP A 161 9.23 4.04 -8.04
N LEU A 162 9.06 3.62 -6.78
CA LEU A 162 8.05 2.62 -6.37
C LEU A 162 6.61 3.08 -6.62
N MET A 163 6.32 4.37 -6.50
CA MET A 163 4.96 4.92 -6.66
C MET A 163 4.65 5.41 -8.06
N HIS A 164 5.66 5.69 -8.89
CA HIS A 164 5.50 6.27 -10.22
C HIS A 164 6.32 5.54 -11.30
N GLY A 165 7.63 5.50 -11.18
CA GLY A 165 8.50 4.99 -12.26
C GLY A 165 8.28 3.51 -12.55
N ALA A 166 8.15 2.67 -11.54
CA ALA A 166 7.93 1.24 -11.71
C ALA A 166 6.54 0.92 -12.30
N PRO A 167 5.43 1.51 -11.81
CA PRO A 167 4.12 1.40 -12.48
C PRO A 167 4.16 1.85 -13.94
N MET A 168 4.80 2.97 -14.23
CA MET A 168 4.94 3.48 -15.59
C MET A 168 5.66 2.48 -16.50
N ARG A 169 6.77 1.93 -16.06
CA ARG A 169 7.52 0.93 -16.85
C ARG A 169 6.75 -0.38 -17.07
N ARG A 170 5.99 -0.82 -16.06
CA ARG A 170 5.26 -2.11 -16.14
C ARG A 170 3.99 -2.01 -16.95
N PHE A 171 3.21 -0.94 -16.75
CA PHE A 171 1.86 -0.83 -17.28
C PHE A 171 1.72 0.20 -18.41
N GLY A 172 2.79 0.96 -18.71
CA GLY A 172 2.73 2.00 -19.73
C GLY A 172 1.82 3.16 -19.39
N CYS A 173 1.64 3.44 -18.09
CA CYS A 173 0.78 4.52 -17.59
C CYS A 173 1.60 5.63 -16.94
N GLY A 174 1.15 6.89 -17.07
CA GLY A 174 1.85 8.06 -16.55
C GLY A 174 2.80 8.69 -17.56
N THR A 175 3.43 9.78 -17.14
CA THR A 175 4.34 10.59 -17.96
C THR A 175 5.66 10.82 -17.21
N GLU A 176 6.76 11.02 -17.94
CA GLU A 176 8.01 11.47 -17.34
C GLU A 176 7.99 12.97 -17.10
N LEU A 177 8.62 13.43 -16.03
CA LEU A 177 8.85 14.85 -15.82
C LEU A 177 10.04 15.28 -16.70
N ALA A 178 9.74 15.60 -17.95
CA ALA A 178 10.72 16.00 -18.96
C ALA A 178 10.16 17.12 -19.85
N GLU A 179 11.07 17.90 -20.46
CA GLU A 179 10.70 18.96 -21.40
C GLU A 179 9.94 18.37 -22.61
N GLY A 180 8.80 18.99 -22.95
CA GLY A 180 7.94 18.55 -24.06
C GLY A 180 6.94 17.45 -23.69
N GLN A 181 6.96 16.94 -22.46
CA GLN A 181 5.95 16.00 -21.97
C GLN A 181 4.75 16.74 -21.32
N PRO A 182 3.56 16.11 -21.28
CA PRO A 182 2.46 16.66 -20.51
C PRO A 182 2.83 16.87 -19.04
N ALA A 183 2.42 17.99 -18.46
CA ALA A 183 2.71 18.30 -17.06
C ALA A 183 1.68 17.61 -16.14
N ASP A 184 1.82 16.29 -15.99
CA ASP A 184 1.11 15.49 -15.00
C ASP A 184 2.03 15.36 -13.78
N LEU A 185 1.80 16.16 -12.76
CA LEU A 185 2.69 16.20 -11.61
C LEU A 185 1.96 16.45 -10.29
N THR A 186 2.59 16.01 -9.20
CA THR A 186 2.15 16.33 -7.84
C THR A 186 3.33 16.90 -7.05
N ALA A 187 3.09 18.02 -6.35
CA ALA A 187 4.09 18.63 -5.48
C ALA A 187 3.74 18.44 -4.01
N PHE A 188 4.72 18.03 -3.21
CA PHE A 188 4.58 17.81 -1.77
C PHE A 188 5.52 18.72 -0.97
N ASP A 189 5.01 19.27 0.15
CA ASP A 189 5.83 19.90 1.19
C ASP A 189 6.31 18.80 2.16
N LEU A 190 7.57 18.46 2.08
CA LEU A 190 8.20 17.40 2.88
C LEU A 190 8.58 17.85 4.30
N THR A 191 8.38 19.12 4.63
CA THR A 191 8.68 19.67 5.97
C THR A 191 7.44 19.76 6.86
N LYS A 192 6.25 19.79 6.26
CA LYS A 192 4.99 19.96 6.98
C LYS A 192 4.43 18.62 7.47
N THR A 193 4.15 18.55 8.76
CA THR A 193 3.46 17.43 9.42
C THR A 193 2.01 17.81 9.69
N TYR A 194 1.09 16.87 9.53
CA TYR A 194 -0.32 17.01 9.83
C TYR A 194 -0.86 15.79 10.55
N THR A 195 -1.95 15.97 11.30
CA THR A 195 -2.69 14.85 11.87
C THR A 195 -3.77 14.41 10.89
N VAL A 196 -3.81 13.12 10.58
CA VAL A 196 -4.81 12.57 9.65
C VAL A 196 -6.21 12.69 10.26
N ASP A 197 -7.04 13.52 9.64
CA ASP A 197 -8.47 13.64 9.93
C ASP A 197 -9.28 13.13 8.74
N PRO A 198 -9.89 11.93 8.83
CA PRO A 198 -10.67 11.38 7.71
C PRO A 198 -11.86 12.25 7.29
N GLU A 199 -12.37 13.15 8.17
CA GLU A 199 -13.48 14.01 7.81
C GLU A 199 -13.10 15.09 6.78
N THR A 200 -11.80 15.37 6.63
CA THR A 200 -11.30 16.33 5.64
C THR A 200 -11.02 15.69 4.27
N PHE A 201 -11.15 14.37 4.13
CA PHE A 201 -10.88 13.69 2.87
C PHE A 201 -11.86 14.05 1.77
N LEU A 202 -11.37 14.13 0.54
CA LEU A 202 -12.17 14.31 -0.67
C LEU A 202 -12.93 13.04 -1.04
N THR A 203 -12.34 11.87 -0.80
CA THR A 203 -13.03 10.58 -0.96
C THR A 203 -14.25 10.49 -0.03
N MET A 204 -15.28 9.79 -0.46
CA MET A 204 -16.48 9.56 0.37
C MET A 204 -16.25 8.61 1.54
N GLY A 205 -15.28 7.71 1.42
CA GLY A 205 -14.88 6.79 2.50
C GLY A 205 -14.12 7.49 3.61
N ARG A 206 -14.30 7.02 4.85
CA ARG A 206 -13.67 7.60 6.06
C ARG A 206 -12.83 6.59 6.84
N ALA A 207 -12.91 5.31 6.50
CA ALA A 207 -12.22 4.26 7.24
C ALA A 207 -10.75 4.15 6.82
N THR A 208 -9.84 4.54 7.70
CA THR A 208 -8.40 4.39 7.53
C THR A 208 -7.73 4.09 8.86
N PRO A 209 -6.75 3.15 8.90
CA PRO A 209 -5.98 2.89 10.11
C PRO A 209 -5.07 4.07 10.50
N PHE A 210 -4.84 5.01 9.57
CA PHE A 210 -4.03 6.20 9.83
C PHE A 210 -4.77 7.33 10.56
N ALA A 211 -6.08 7.24 10.79
CA ALA A 211 -6.84 8.27 11.50
C ALA A 211 -6.18 8.64 12.85
N GLY A 212 -5.94 9.94 13.07
CA GLY A 212 -5.28 10.48 14.25
C GLY A 212 -3.74 10.33 14.27
N ARG A 213 -3.14 9.71 13.25
CA ARG A 213 -1.66 9.63 13.14
C ARG A 213 -1.07 10.92 12.58
N ALA A 214 0.09 11.28 13.06
CA ALA A 214 0.89 12.37 12.48
C ALA A 214 1.66 11.83 11.28
N LEU A 215 1.45 12.43 10.10
CA LEU A 215 2.16 12.11 8.88
C LEU A 215 2.84 13.37 8.34
N THR A 216 4.00 13.20 7.70
CA THR A 216 4.76 14.27 7.05
C THR A 216 4.67 14.13 5.53
N GLY A 217 4.59 15.25 4.82
CA GLY A 217 4.46 15.28 3.36
C GLY A 217 3.07 15.70 2.92
N VAL A 218 2.82 17.02 2.97
CA VAL A 218 1.52 17.60 2.57
C VAL A 218 1.51 17.83 1.07
N CYS A 219 0.50 17.31 0.37
CA CYS A 219 0.28 17.64 -1.03
C CYS A 219 -0.05 19.13 -1.17
N LYS A 220 0.61 19.81 -2.08
CA LYS A 220 0.43 21.25 -2.35
C LYS A 220 -0.24 21.52 -3.67
N LEU A 221 -0.03 20.66 -4.64
CA LEU A 221 -0.51 20.83 -6.00
C LEU A 221 -0.62 19.47 -6.68
N THR A 222 -1.68 19.27 -7.45
CA THR A 222 -1.78 18.22 -8.46
C THR A 222 -2.16 18.86 -9.78
N MET A 223 -1.43 18.53 -10.85
CA MET A 223 -1.68 18.99 -12.20
C MET A 223 -1.89 17.80 -13.13
N ILE A 224 -2.77 17.97 -14.11
CA ILE A 224 -3.00 17.02 -15.21
C ILE A 224 -2.99 17.81 -16.52
N GLY A 225 -2.14 17.41 -17.45
CA GLY A 225 -2.00 18.10 -18.74
C GLY A 225 -1.61 19.58 -18.62
N GLY A 226 -0.93 19.97 -17.53
CA GLY A 226 -0.57 21.37 -17.26
C GLY A 226 -1.63 22.19 -16.52
N GLU A 227 -2.81 21.63 -16.28
CA GLU A 227 -3.88 22.31 -15.56
C GLU A 227 -3.92 21.88 -14.08
N PRO A 228 -3.91 22.82 -13.11
CA PRO A 228 -4.09 22.49 -11.71
C PRO A 228 -5.48 21.91 -11.44
N VAL A 229 -5.55 20.63 -11.05
CA VAL A 229 -6.82 19.97 -10.68
C VAL A 229 -7.05 19.97 -9.17
N TRP A 230 -5.99 20.20 -8.41
CA TRP A 230 -6.06 20.40 -6.97
C TRP A 230 -4.91 21.30 -6.50
N LYS A 231 -5.20 22.16 -5.55
CA LYS A 231 -4.22 23.04 -4.89
C LYS A 231 -4.62 23.24 -3.44
N GLU A 232 -3.65 23.11 -2.51
CA GLU A 232 -3.88 23.48 -1.11
C GLU A 232 -4.21 24.97 -1.04
N GLU A 233 -5.36 25.29 -0.45
CA GLU A 233 -5.69 26.67 -0.14
C GLU A 233 -4.71 27.16 0.93
N THR A 234 -3.99 28.23 0.64
CA THR A 234 -3.10 28.87 1.61
C THR A 234 -4.00 29.57 2.64
N LEU A 235 -4.02 29.05 3.86
CA LEU A 235 -4.57 29.77 5.01
C LEU A 235 -3.69 30.96 5.35
#